data_344822ec0534f39c849109cb2eaa4fa5
#
_entry.id   344822ec0534f39c849109cb2eaa4fa5
#
_cell.length_a   1.000
_cell.length_b   1.000
_cell.length_c   1.000
_cell.angle_alpha   90.00
_cell.angle_beta   90.00
_cell.angle_gamma   90.00
#
_symmetry.space_group_name_H-M   'P 1'
#
loop_
_entity.id
_entity.type
_entity.pdbx_description
1 polymer ?
#
loop_
_entity_poly.entity_id
_entity_poly.type
_entity_poly.pdbx_seq_one_letter_code
_entity_poly.pdbx_strand_id
1 'polypeptide(L)'
;MKKLLLAGCCLLIRLQAISQTSFSPAVQKYIDYDTAVITFIHCKLADVKHLKVLEDQTVIVRNGIITAVDDSKKLSPPAGSTVIDLTGKSLLPGFVLLHEHMFYAAYSADFTYLHVKQLPYTFPKLYLACGATTIRTAGSVEPYSDLNLKRDIDQGKILGPEMDVTAPYLEGKGSIFPGMHQLSGPAEAKAFVDFWASQGCTSFKGYMFVDKPTLKAAIDEAHVKGLKVTGHLCAVTYREAADMGIDQLEHGFSVSTDFAPNKKENACPLGAPPIASADSPKVKALIQYLVDKKTIVTSTLAVLYNMTTLDTTIRPEVLDAMSPDTRNMFLTVYNKMRSPFGNKAMLEEMKMEKMFSDAGGLLTVGTDPTGSGATLAGYGSQQSIELLTQAGFTPIEAIRIATLNGAKALGLENKIGSIEVGKTADLIVIDGDPFQNIQNIRKIEWVFKKGVGFNSQKIFTSVKGEVGKY
;
A
#
# COMPACT_ATOMS: atom_id res chain seq x y z
N MET A 1 61.10 14.73 -34.16
CA MET A 1 60.90 14.45 -32.71
C MET A 1 59.49 14.86 -32.35
N LYS A 2 58.54 13.88 -32.34
CA LYS A 2 57.14 14.09 -31.95
C LYS A 2 56.96 13.67 -30.50
N LYS A 3 56.59 14.59 -29.63
CA LYS A 3 56.26 14.31 -28.21
C LYS A 3 54.79 13.87 -28.17
N LEU A 4 54.55 12.61 -27.77
CA LEU A 4 53.25 12.11 -27.35
C LEU A 4 52.95 12.61 -25.96
N LEU A 5 51.87 13.35 -25.78
CA LEU A 5 51.24 13.64 -24.50
C LEU A 5 50.22 12.52 -24.19
N LEU A 6 50.49 11.68 -23.20
CA LEU A 6 49.49 10.79 -22.59
C LEU A 6 48.63 11.63 -21.64
N ALA A 7 47.37 11.82 -21.99
CA ALA A 7 46.36 12.35 -21.07
C ALA A 7 45.78 11.18 -20.26
N GLY A 8 46.22 11.06 -19.00
CA GLY A 8 45.64 10.13 -18.05
C GLY A 8 44.26 10.61 -17.58
N CYS A 9 43.18 9.91 -17.99
CA CYS A 9 41.84 10.14 -17.52
C CYS A 9 41.68 9.47 -16.15
N CYS A 10 41.86 10.22 -15.05
CA CYS A 10 41.51 9.76 -13.72
C CYS A 10 40.01 9.75 -13.56
N LEU A 11 39.38 8.57 -13.65
CA LEU A 11 38.00 8.35 -13.29
C LEU A 11 37.86 8.47 -11.77
N LEU A 12 37.45 9.63 -11.26
CA LEU A 12 37.06 9.84 -9.89
C LEU A 12 35.71 9.15 -9.66
N ILE A 13 35.76 7.90 -9.18
CA ILE A 13 34.59 7.24 -8.60
C ILE A 13 34.28 8.02 -7.30
N ARG A 14 33.29 8.90 -7.35
CA ARG A 14 32.68 9.48 -6.16
C ARG A 14 31.92 8.35 -5.46
N LEU A 15 32.52 7.74 -4.47
CA LEU A 15 31.81 7.02 -3.42
C LEU A 15 30.91 8.06 -2.72
N GLN A 16 29.65 8.08 -3.09
CA GLN A 16 28.64 8.72 -2.27
C GLN A 16 28.56 7.88 -0.98
N ALA A 17 29.14 8.36 0.09
CA ALA A 17 28.86 7.86 1.42
C ALA A 17 27.34 8.05 1.61
N ILE A 18 26.58 6.95 1.64
CA ILE A 18 25.18 6.98 2.06
C ILE A 18 25.26 7.42 3.53
N SER A 19 24.88 8.66 3.78
CA SER A 19 24.75 9.20 5.13
C SER A 19 23.74 8.31 5.84
N GLN A 20 24.20 7.57 6.84
CA GLN A 20 23.33 6.80 7.73
C GLN A 20 22.35 7.80 8.35
N THR A 21 21.06 7.58 8.16
CA THR A 21 20.01 8.49 8.65
C THR A 21 20.13 8.55 10.18
N SER A 22 20.42 9.72 10.73
CA SER A 22 20.46 9.92 12.17
C SER A 22 19.03 9.91 12.72
N PHE A 23 18.64 8.85 13.40
CA PHE A 23 17.31 8.76 14.00
C PHE A 23 17.18 9.62 15.26
N SER A 24 16.04 10.26 15.40
CA SER A 24 15.69 11.00 16.62
C SER A 24 15.58 10.06 17.83
N PRO A 25 15.75 10.54 19.07
CA PRO A 25 15.52 9.74 20.28
C PRO A 25 14.12 9.09 20.32
N ALA A 26 13.13 9.75 19.72
CA ALA A 26 11.76 9.25 19.63
C ALA A 26 11.65 8.00 18.73
N VAL A 27 12.53 7.85 17.75
CA VAL A 27 12.60 6.69 16.84
C VAL A 27 13.57 5.64 17.37
N GLN A 28 14.72 6.03 17.90
CA GLN A 28 15.78 5.12 18.39
C GLN A 28 15.27 4.06 19.37
N LYS A 29 14.32 4.39 20.22
CA LYS A 29 13.75 3.46 21.23
C LYS A 29 13.09 2.22 20.63
N TYR A 30 12.75 2.23 19.34
CA TYR A 30 12.14 1.11 18.61
C TYR A 30 13.15 0.26 17.85
N ILE A 31 14.42 0.70 17.76
CA ILE A 31 15.46 0.02 17.00
C ILE A 31 16.08 -1.06 17.89
N ASP A 32 16.15 -2.28 17.35
CA ASP A 32 16.91 -3.39 17.94
C ASP A 32 18.20 -3.65 17.15
N TYR A 33 18.20 -3.38 15.84
CA TYR A 33 19.34 -3.64 14.96
C TYR A 33 19.63 -2.43 14.06
N ASP A 34 20.85 -1.86 14.24
CA ASP A 34 21.36 -0.78 13.39
C ASP A 34 22.88 -0.96 13.27
N THR A 35 23.29 -1.98 12.52
CA THR A 35 24.70 -2.34 12.31
C THR A 35 25.01 -2.44 10.82
N ALA A 36 26.25 -2.17 10.45
CA ALA A 36 26.69 -2.14 9.06
C ALA A 36 26.51 -3.49 8.35
N VAL A 37 26.58 -4.61 9.07
CA VAL A 37 26.44 -5.95 8.50
C VAL A 37 25.50 -6.78 9.37
N ILE A 38 24.42 -7.24 8.79
CA ILE A 38 23.46 -8.15 9.41
C ILE A 38 23.38 -9.42 8.57
N THR A 39 23.39 -10.56 9.24
CA THR A 39 23.22 -11.87 8.60
C THR A 39 22.05 -12.61 9.23
N PHE A 40 21.03 -12.87 8.44
CA PHE A 40 19.92 -13.74 8.80
C PHE A 40 20.30 -15.17 8.40
N ILE A 41 20.23 -16.12 9.33
CA ILE A 41 20.55 -17.54 9.08
C ILE A 41 19.36 -18.42 9.35
N HIS A 42 19.30 -19.56 8.70
CA HIS A 42 18.27 -20.62 8.87
C HIS A 42 16.84 -20.12 8.64
N CYS A 43 16.64 -19.14 7.74
CA CYS A 43 15.32 -18.61 7.47
C CYS A 43 14.55 -19.43 6.42
N LYS A 44 13.22 -19.50 6.60
CA LYS A 44 12.28 -19.86 5.54
C LYS A 44 12.00 -18.57 4.74
N LEU A 45 12.40 -18.54 3.46
CA LEU A 45 12.43 -17.33 2.65
C LEU A 45 11.33 -17.30 1.60
N ALA A 46 10.63 -16.17 1.47
CA ALA A 46 9.68 -15.91 0.39
C ALA A 46 10.37 -15.46 -0.88
N ASP A 47 10.59 -16.37 -1.83
CA ASP A 47 10.96 -16.01 -3.20
C ASP A 47 9.71 -15.65 -4.02
N VAL A 48 9.24 -14.42 -3.79
CA VAL A 48 8.03 -13.90 -4.43
C VAL A 48 8.17 -13.71 -5.94
N LYS A 49 9.40 -13.63 -6.45
CA LYS A 49 9.66 -13.52 -7.89
C LYS A 49 9.34 -14.81 -8.63
N HIS A 50 9.74 -15.94 -8.07
CA HIS A 50 9.55 -17.24 -8.66
C HIS A 50 8.39 -18.03 -8.01
N LEU A 51 7.65 -17.41 -7.07
CA LEU A 51 6.54 -18.04 -6.31
C LEU A 51 6.99 -19.33 -5.61
N LYS A 52 8.13 -19.28 -4.94
CA LYS A 52 8.71 -20.40 -4.20
C LYS A 52 8.94 -20.05 -2.74
N VAL A 53 8.84 -21.05 -1.90
CA VAL A 53 9.30 -20.98 -0.50
C VAL A 53 10.62 -21.74 -0.45
N LEU A 54 11.67 -21.06 0.00
CA LEU A 54 13.01 -21.63 0.12
C LEU A 54 13.28 -21.91 1.60
N GLU A 55 13.64 -23.15 1.90
CA GLU A 55 13.98 -23.56 3.27
C GLU A 55 15.45 -23.30 3.57
N ASP A 56 15.78 -23.09 4.86
CA ASP A 56 17.14 -23.00 5.39
C ASP A 56 18.06 -22.04 4.60
N GLN A 57 17.61 -20.80 4.42
CA GLN A 57 18.37 -19.80 3.68
C GLN A 57 19.17 -18.87 4.60
N THR A 58 20.30 -18.36 4.10
CA THR A 58 21.07 -17.26 4.68
C THR A 58 20.97 -16.02 3.80
N VAL A 59 20.70 -14.86 4.42
CA VAL A 59 20.66 -13.55 3.76
C VAL A 59 21.64 -12.61 4.43
N ILE A 60 22.56 -12.02 3.66
CA ILE A 60 23.55 -11.05 4.16
C ILE A 60 23.17 -9.66 3.68
N VAL A 61 23.06 -8.74 4.62
CA VAL A 61 22.79 -7.31 4.38
C VAL A 61 24.02 -6.50 4.78
N ARG A 62 24.46 -5.58 3.91
CA ARG A 62 25.54 -4.62 4.19
C ARG A 62 25.06 -3.20 3.89
N ASN A 63 25.15 -2.32 4.87
CA ASN A 63 24.74 -0.92 4.74
C ASN A 63 23.33 -0.78 4.11
N GLY A 64 22.39 -1.61 4.57
CA GLY A 64 21.02 -1.59 4.12
C GLY A 64 20.74 -2.23 2.75
N ILE A 65 21.74 -2.85 2.11
CA ILE A 65 21.60 -3.54 0.81
C ILE A 65 21.81 -5.04 1.00
N ILE A 66 20.97 -5.84 0.36
CA ILE A 66 21.12 -7.31 0.30
C ILE A 66 22.33 -7.62 -0.58
N THR A 67 23.35 -8.28 -0.02
CA THR A 67 24.60 -8.58 -0.75
C THR A 67 24.79 -10.04 -1.07
N ALA A 68 24.11 -10.95 -0.37
CA ALA A 68 24.11 -12.39 -0.68
C ALA A 68 22.82 -13.05 -0.18
N VAL A 69 22.38 -14.05 -0.92
CA VAL A 69 21.27 -14.97 -0.59
C VAL A 69 21.63 -16.35 -1.10
N ASP A 70 21.73 -17.36 -0.24
CA ASP A 70 21.98 -18.76 -0.62
C ASP A 70 21.57 -19.70 0.54
N ASP A 71 21.63 -20.99 0.29
CA ASP A 71 21.47 -22.06 1.29
C ASP A 71 22.44 -21.86 2.46
N SER A 72 21.98 -22.04 3.69
CA SER A 72 22.77 -21.84 4.91
C SER A 72 23.99 -22.74 5.00
N LYS A 73 24.00 -23.87 4.31
CA LYS A 73 25.18 -24.76 4.23
C LYS A 73 26.28 -24.21 3.33
N LYS A 74 25.95 -23.28 2.43
CA LYS A 74 26.90 -22.71 1.47
C LYS A 74 27.36 -21.30 1.83
N LEU A 75 26.55 -20.55 2.58
CA LEU A 75 26.78 -19.16 2.88
C LEU A 75 26.94 -18.95 4.38
N SER A 76 28.17 -18.71 4.83
CA SER A 76 28.49 -18.45 6.23
C SER A 76 28.46 -16.96 6.55
N PRO A 77 28.05 -16.58 7.78
CA PRO A 77 28.11 -15.21 8.25
C PRO A 77 29.54 -14.63 8.15
N PRO A 78 29.70 -13.43 7.60
CA PRO A 78 31.00 -12.75 7.60
C PRO A 78 31.48 -12.43 9.04
N ALA A 79 32.79 -12.41 9.27
CA ALA A 79 33.35 -12.00 10.55
C ALA A 79 32.85 -10.59 10.92
N GLY A 80 32.44 -10.41 12.17
CA GLY A 80 31.93 -9.15 12.70
C GLY A 80 30.52 -8.78 12.28
N SER A 81 29.76 -9.67 11.60
CA SER A 81 28.34 -9.44 11.35
C SER A 81 27.47 -9.66 12.58
N THR A 82 26.41 -8.90 12.70
CA THR A 82 25.33 -9.21 13.63
C THR A 82 24.53 -10.37 13.05
N VAL A 83 24.58 -11.52 13.73
CA VAL A 83 23.88 -12.74 13.27
C VAL A 83 22.53 -12.84 13.96
N ILE A 84 21.47 -13.04 13.16
CA ILE A 84 20.10 -13.24 13.62
C ILE A 84 19.68 -14.63 13.16
N ASP A 85 19.50 -15.55 14.11
CA ASP A 85 19.02 -16.90 13.84
C ASP A 85 17.50 -16.89 13.69
N LEU A 86 17.03 -17.31 12.53
CA LEU A 86 15.61 -17.37 12.16
C LEU A 86 15.09 -18.81 12.09
N THR A 87 15.69 -19.74 12.81
CA THR A 87 15.19 -21.11 12.94
C THR A 87 13.71 -21.09 13.39
N GLY A 88 12.81 -21.70 12.60
CA GLY A 88 11.36 -21.72 12.83
C GLY A 88 10.63 -20.44 12.44
N LYS A 89 11.34 -19.43 11.87
CA LYS A 89 10.79 -18.15 11.43
C LYS A 89 10.86 -17.99 9.93
N SER A 90 10.07 -17.06 9.40
CA SER A 90 10.02 -16.73 7.99
C SER A 90 10.54 -15.32 7.74
N LEU A 91 11.27 -15.17 6.62
CA LEU A 91 11.77 -13.89 6.12
C LEU A 91 11.04 -13.52 4.82
N LEU A 92 10.34 -12.40 4.82
CA LEU A 92 9.58 -11.88 3.69
C LEU A 92 10.14 -10.53 3.25
N PRO A 93 9.91 -10.11 1.98
CA PRO A 93 10.07 -8.70 1.60
C PRO A 93 9.11 -7.81 2.38
N GLY A 94 9.50 -6.56 2.63
CA GLY A 94 8.61 -5.54 3.18
C GLY A 94 7.39 -5.31 2.29
N PHE A 95 6.22 -5.10 2.90
CA PHE A 95 5.00 -4.83 2.14
C PHE A 95 5.09 -3.47 1.46
N VAL A 96 4.57 -3.41 0.23
CA VAL A 96 4.42 -2.21 -0.60
C VAL A 96 2.94 -2.04 -0.91
N LEU A 97 2.28 -1.18 -0.14
CA LEU A 97 0.83 -1.04 -0.11
C LEU A 97 0.41 0.25 -0.82
N LEU A 98 -0.59 0.17 -1.70
CA LEU A 98 -0.87 1.25 -2.65
C LEU A 98 -2.20 1.97 -2.43
N HIS A 99 -2.92 1.67 -1.36
CA HIS A 99 -4.15 2.39 -1.00
C HIS A 99 -4.21 2.66 0.50
N GLU A 100 -3.42 3.65 0.92
CA GLU A 100 -3.29 4.00 2.33
C GLU A 100 -3.71 5.45 2.59
N HIS A 101 -4.05 5.76 3.83
CA HIS A 101 -4.37 7.13 4.24
C HIS A 101 -3.67 7.47 5.55
N MET A 102 -3.32 8.75 5.73
CA MET A 102 -2.84 9.27 7.01
C MET A 102 -3.96 9.93 7.82
N PHE A 103 -5.16 9.92 7.29
CA PHE A 103 -6.37 10.37 7.97
C PHE A 103 -7.32 9.21 8.26
N TYR A 104 -8.22 9.41 9.21
CA TYR A 104 -9.29 8.49 9.56
C TYR A 104 -10.63 9.20 9.44
N ALA A 105 -11.42 8.81 8.44
CA ALA A 105 -12.74 9.37 8.19
C ALA A 105 -13.81 8.45 8.79
N ALA A 106 -14.65 8.98 9.66
CA ALA A 106 -15.74 8.23 10.28
C ALA A 106 -16.98 9.09 10.45
N TYR A 107 -18.14 8.52 10.18
CA TYR A 107 -19.41 9.18 10.49
C TYR A 107 -19.61 9.29 12.02
N SER A 108 -20.30 10.37 12.44
CA SER A 108 -20.84 10.46 13.79
C SER A 108 -21.84 9.31 14.04
N ALA A 109 -22.12 9.04 15.33
CA ALA A 109 -23.02 7.94 15.73
C ALA A 109 -24.44 8.05 15.13
N ASP A 110 -24.90 9.26 14.83
CA ASP A 110 -26.18 9.59 14.19
C ASP A 110 -26.10 9.76 12.66
N PHE A 111 -24.90 9.57 12.06
CA PHE A 111 -24.61 9.76 10.64
C PHE A 111 -24.84 11.19 10.11
N THR A 112 -24.89 12.20 10.97
CA THR A 112 -25.09 13.59 10.55
C THR A 112 -23.82 14.26 10.08
N TYR A 113 -22.65 13.85 10.61
CA TYR A 113 -21.35 14.45 10.30
C TYR A 113 -20.34 13.39 9.91
N LEU A 114 -19.49 13.73 8.93
CA LEU A 114 -18.27 12.98 8.62
C LEU A 114 -17.10 13.68 9.33
N HIS A 115 -16.54 13.00 10.31
CA HIS A 115 -15.32 13.46 10.99
C HIS A 115 -14.11 12.95 10.21
N VAL A 116 -13.16 13.84 9.95
CA VAL A 116 -11.88 13.49 9.34
C VAL A 116 -10.77 13.93 10.29
N LYS A 117 -9.98 12.98 10.77
CA LYS A 117 -8.84 13.24 11.67
C LYS A 117 -7.55 12.80 11.00
N GLN A 118 -6.56 13.69 10.93
CA GLN A 118 -5.19 13.33 10.58
C GLN A 118 -4.55 12.55 11.73
N LEU A 119 -3.86 11.46 11.43
CA LEU A 119 -3.23 10.57 12.41
C LEU A 119 -1.73 10.36 12.14
N PRO A 120 -0.93 11.43 12.04
CA PRO A 120 0.48 11.38 11.61
C PRO A 120 1.40 10.68 12.61
N TYR A 121 0.96 10.44 13.85
CA TYR A 121 1.79 9.82 14.89
C TYR A 121 1.47 8.35 15.14
N THR A 122 0.29 7.89 14.79
CA THR A 122 -0.16 6.52 15.06
C THR A 122 -0.20 5.66 13.81
N PHE A 123 -0.73 6.16 12.70
CA PHE A 123 -0.87 5.40 11.46
C PHE A 123 0.47 4.97 10.85
N PRO A 124 1.48 5.85 10.71
CA PRO A 124 2.78 5.42 10.20
C PRO A 124 3.43 4.32 11.02
N LYS A 125 3.29 4.38 12.36
CA LYS A 125 3.78 3.34 13.26
C LYS A 125 3.06 2.02 13.05
N LEU A 126 1.73 2.04 12.92
CA LEU A 126 0.92 0.83 12.69
C LEU A 126 1.24 0.22 11.34
N TYR A 127 1.38 1.01 10.28
CA TYR A 127 1.80 0.49 8.98
C TYR A 127 3.14 -0.23 9.07
N LEU A 128 4.15 0.43 9.66
CA LEU A 128 5.48 -0.17 9.79
C LEU A 128 5.43 -1.44 10.67
N ALA A 129 4.80 -1.38 11.84
CA ALA A 129 4.71 -2.54 12.75
C ALA A 129 3.99 -3.73 12.13
N CYS A 130 3.05 -3.48 11.23
CA CYS A 130 2.33 -4.51 10.46
C CYS A 130 3.03 -4.89 9.14
N GLY A 131 4.29 -4.48 8.94
CA GLY A 131 5.15 -4.95 7.85
C GLY A 131 5.24 -4.04 6.62
N ALA A 132 4.51 -2.93 6.56
CA ALA A 132 4.61 -2.02 5.42
C ALA A 132 5.91 -1.20 5.52
N THR A 133 6.83 -1.41 4.58
CA THR A 133 8.06 -0.61 4.45
C THR A 133 7.91 0.52 3.45
N THR A 134 6.97 0.38 2.52
CA THR A 134 6.62 1.42 1.54
C THR A 134 5.10 1.49 1.38
N ILE A 135 4.57 2.69 1.33
CA ILE A 135 3.15 2.93 1.06
C ILE A 135 2.96 4.03 0.02
N ARG A 136 1.83 4.00 -0.70
CA ARG A 136 1.29 5.15 -1.41
C ARG A 136 0.02 5.61 -0.71
N THR A 137 -0.09 6.92 -0.43
CA THR A 137 -1.37 7.48 -0.01
C THR A 137 -2.36 7.49 -1.18
N ALA A 138 -3.63 7.18 -0.92
CA ALA A 138 -4.64 7.05 -1.97
C ALA A 138 -5.53 8.29 -2.06
N GLY A 139 -4.91 9.45 -2.25
CA GLY A 139 -5.52 10.76 -2.14
C GLY A 139 -5.30 11.35 -0.75
N SER A 140 -5.19 12.66 -0.69
CA SER A 140 -4.97 13.39 0.57
C SER A 140 -6.08 14.40 0.82
N VAL A 141 -6.53 14.53 2.07
CA VAL A 141 -7.41 15.63 2.52
C VAL A 141 -6.59 16.81 3.02
N GLU A 142 -5.40 16.50 3.59
CA GLU A 142 -4.45 17.49 4.11
C GLU A 142 -3.06 17.22 3.52
N PRO A 143 -2.83 17.56 2.24
CA PRO A 143 -1.65 17.14 1.50
C PRO A 143 -0.33 17.67 2.09
N TYR A 144 -0.33 18.86 2.68
CA TYR A 144 0.87 19.36 3.37
C TYR A 144 1.18 18.60 4.66
N SER A 145 0.16 18.03 5.32
CA SER A 145 0.38 17.10 6.45
C SER A 145 1.13 15.86 5.98
N ASP A 146 0.69 15.25 4.87
CA ASP A 146 1.31 14.04 4.32
C ASP A 146 2.73 14.32 3.78
N LEU A 147 2.95 15.44 3.07
CA LEU A 147 4.27 15.84 2.59
C LEU A 147 5.25 16.15 3.72
N ASN A 148 4.80 16.82 4.77
CA ASN A 148 5.61 17.10 5.96
C ASN A 148 5.95 15.80 6.70
N LEU A 149 4.97 14.91 6.85
CA LEU A 149 5.16 13.61 7.48
C LEU A 149 6.18 12.76 6.70
N LYS A 150 6.05 12.70 5.36
CA LYS A 150 7.04 12.05 4.49
C LYS A 150 8.44 12.60 4.76
N ARG A 151 8.62 13.92 4.74
CA ARG A 151 9.91 14.57 5.00
C ARG A 151 10.48 14.19 6.37
N ASP A 152 9.64 14.19 7.39
CA ASP A 152 10.09 13.90 8.76
C ASP A 152 10.40 12.40 8.96
N ILE A 153 9.73 11.51 8.24
CA ILE A 153 10.08 10.08 8.16
C ILE A 153 11.41 9.89 7.41
N ASP A 154 11.58 10.54 6.25
CA ASP A 154 12.81 10.45 5.45
C ASP A 154 14.05 10.97 6.22
N GLN A 155 13.85 11.94 7.11
CA GLN A 155 14.86 12.50 7.99
C GLN A 155 15.07 11.71 9.30
N GLY A 156 14.35 10.61 9.52
CA GLY A 156 14.43 9.80 10.74
C GLY A 156 13.88 10.47 12.00
N LYS A 157 13.09 11.54 11.87
CA LYS A 157 12.45 12.24 12.99
C LYS A 157 11.19 11.53 13.50
N ILE A 158 10.44 10.93 12.60
CA ILE A 158 9.20 10.18 12.86
C ILE A 158 9.37 8.76 12.32
N LEU A 159 8.81 7.78 13.01
CA LEU A 159 8.82 6.39 12.61
C LEU A 159 7.68 6.10 11.63
N GLY A 160 7.99 5.49 10.49
CA GLY A 160 7.00 5.08 9.49
C GLY A 160 7.64 4.48 8.24
N PRO A 161 6.80 3.99 7.29
CA PRO A 161 7.25 3.50 5.99
C PRO A 161 7.74 4.64 5.08
N GLU A 162 8.43 4.29 3.99
CA GLU A 162 8.61 5.22 2.86
C GLU A 162 7.25 5.58 2.28
N MET A 163 7.06 6.86 1.91
CA MET A 163 5.79 7.35 1.43
C MET A 163 5.87 7.86 -0.02
N ASP A 164 5.06 7.31 -0.90
CA ASP A 164 4.64 7.93 -2.15
C ASP A 164 3.39 8.76 -1.86
N VAL A 165 3.47 10.08 -1.98
CA VAL A 165 2.40 10.98 -1.56
C VAL A 165 1.54 11.37 -2.74
N THR A 166 0.26 10.96 -2.71
CA THR A 166 -0.75 11.38 -3.68
C THR A 166 -1.28 12.77 -3.32
N ALA A 167 -1.46 13.60 -4.34
CA ALA A 167 -2.07 14.93 -4.23
C ALA A 167 -3.51 14.87 -3.67
N PRO A 168 -4.13 16.01 -3.36
CA PRO A 168 -5.57 16.06 -3.09
C PRO A 168 -6.37 15.43 -4.21
N TYR A 169 -7.60 15.02 -3.91
CA TYR A 169 -8.46 14.35 -4.88
C TYR A 169 -8.76 15.25 -6.08
N LEU A 170 -8.67 14.68 -7.29
CA LEU A 170 -9.20 15.27 -8.51
C LEU A 170 -10.71 14.97 -8.53
N GLU A 171 -11.48 15.83 -7.89
CA GLU A 171 -12.92 15.65 -7.75
C GLU A 171 -13.69 16.60 -8.66
N GLY A 172 -14.89 16.18 -9.07
CA GLY A 172 -15.79 16.96 -9.91
C GLY A 172 -16.92 17.63 -9.15
N LYS A 173 -17.75 18.36 -9.89
CA LYS A 173 -18.93 19.03 -9.33
C LYS A 173 -19.93 18.00 -8.81
N GLY A 174 -20.43 18.22 -7.60
CA GLY A 174 -21.43 17.37 -6.96
C GLY A 174 -20.87 16.43 -5.90
N SER A 175 -19.61 16.62 -5.51
CA SER A 175 -18.99 15.86 -4.41
C SER A 175 -19.88 15.82 -3.18
N ILE A 176 -20.00 14.61 -2.62
CA ILE A 176 -20.73 14.36 -1.38
C ILE A 176 -19.82 14.48 -0.15
N PHE A 177 -18.51 14.65 -0.34
CA PHE A 177 -17.55 14.78 0.74
C PHE A 177 -17.23 16.25 1.01
N PRO A 178 -17.49 16.73 2.23
CA PRO A 178 -17.19 18.12 2.60
C PRO A 178 -15.69 18.41 2.50
N GLY A 179 -15.35 19.61 2.01
CA GLY A 179 -13.97 20.10 1.99
C GLY A 179 -13.11 19.58 0.81
N MET A 180 -13.62 18.71 -0.04
CA MET A 180 -12.91 18.37 -1.27
C MET A 180 -13.03 19.50 -2.30
N HIS A 181 -11.90 19.88 -2.89
CA HIS A 181 -11.86 20.85 -3.98
C HIS A 181 -12.50 20.25 -5.24
N GLN A 182 -13.51 20.95 -5.79
CA GLN A 182 -14.22 20.52 -6.99
C GLN A 182 -13.66 21.26 -8.20
N LEU A 183 -13.02 20.54 -9.10
CA LEU A 183 -12.44 21.09 -10.33
C LEU A 183 -13.52 21.60 -11.27
N SER A 184 -13.31 22.78 -11.84
CA SER A 184 -14.23 23.41 -12.79
C SER A 184 -14.08 22.93 -14.24
N GLY A 185 -13.02 22.14 -14.54
CA GLY A 185 -12.79 21.58 -15.86
C GLY A 185 -11.32 21.35 -16.21
N PRO A 186 -11.03 21.04 -17.49
CA PRO A 186 -9.71 20.61 -17.95
C PRO A 186 -8.57 21.58 -17.66
N ALA A 187 -8.81 22.89 -17.80
CA ALA A 187 -7.76 23.91 -17.60
C ALA A 187 -7.31 23.95 -16.14
N GLU A 188 -8.28 23.89 -15.21
CA GLU A 188 -7.97 23.83 -13.78
C GLU A 188 -7.31 22.50 -13.39
N ALA A 189 -7.73 21.38 -13.97
CA ALA A 189 -7.11 20.09 -13.72
C ALA A 189 -5.60 20.08 -14.05
N LYS A 190 -5.20 20.68 -15.17
CA LYS A 190 -3.78 20.85 -15.53
C LYS A 190 -3.04 21.72 -14.51
N ALA A 191 -3.58 22.88 -14.20
CA ALA A 191 -2.97 23.78 -13.21
C ALA A 191 -2.84 23.13 -11.83
N PHE A 192 -3.83 22.31 -11.44
CA PHE A 192 -3.83 21.54 -10.19
C PHE A 192 -2.71 20.49 -10.18
N VAL A 193 -2.55 19.73 -11.27
CA VAL A 193 -1.46 18.77 -11.41
C VAL A 193 -0.11 19.46 -11.36
N ASP A 194 0.07 20.57 -12.09
CA ASP A 194 1.30 21.38 -12.09
C ASP A 194 1.67 21.84 -10.69
N PHE A 195 0.71 22.40 -9.98
CA PHE A 195 0.91 22.92 -8.65
C PHE A 195 1.35 21.81 -7.67
N TRP A 196 0.57 20.73 -7.55
CA TRP A 196 0.85 19.69 -6.57
C TRP A 196 2.10 18.86 -6.89
N ALA A 197 2.41 18.66 -8.18
CA ALA A 197 3.68 18.09 -8.59
C ALA A 197 4.86 18.97 -8.13
N SER A 198 4.73 20.31 -8.26
CA SER A 198 5.76 21.25 -7.79
C SER A 198 5.94 21.26 -6.27
N GLN A 199 4.88 20.88 -5.51
CA GLN A 199 4.94 20.73 -4.05
C GLN A 199 5.56 19.39 -3.60
N GLY A 200 5.78 18.44 -4.53
CA GLY A 200 6.41 17.15 -4.24
C GLY A 200 5.45 15.97 -4.16
N CYS A 201 4.18 16.13 -4.56
CA CYS A 201 3.29 14.99 -4.76
C CYS A 201 3.77 14.17 -5.98
N THR A 202 3.73 12.86 -5.87
CA THR A 202 4.27 11.91 -6.86
C THR A 202 3.20 11.12 -7.59
N SER A 203 1.95 11.25 -7.19
CA SER A 203 0.79 10.63 -7.83
C SER A 203 -0.47 11.47 -7.66
N PHE A 204 -1.52 11.14 -8.43
CA PHE A 204 -2.82 11.81 -8.42
C PHE A 204 -3.93 10.78 -8.36
N LYS A 205 -5.09 11.15 -7.80
CA LYS A 205 -6.26 10.27 -7.72
C LYS A 205 -7.50 10.97 -8.24
N GLY A 206 -8.06 10.46 -9.35
CA GLY A 206 -9.42 10.79 -9.79
C GLY A 206 -10.45 10.26 -8.80
N TYR A 207 -11.50 11.05 -8.54
CA TYR A 207 -12.52 10.67 -7.59
C TYR A 207 -13.91 10.65 -8.23
N MET A 208 -14.94 10.38 -7.45
CA MET A 208 -16.24 9.90 -7.90
C MET A 208 -16.92 10.75 -8.98
N PHE A 209 -16.85 12.07 -8.89
CA PHE A 209 -17.62 12.98 -9.76
C PHE A 209 -16.79 13.68 -10.83
N VAL A 210 -15.48 13.39 -10.94
CA VAL A 210 -14.66 13.95 -12.01
C VAL A 210 -15.18 13.49 -13.37
N ASP A 211 -15.40 14.42 -14.30
CA ASP A 211 -15.87 14.10 -15.66
C ASP A 211 -14.70 13.66 -16.58
N LYS A 212 -15.04 13.06 -17.71
CA LYS A 212 -14.04 12.55 -18.67
C LYS A 212 -13.06 13.61 -19.17
N PRO A 213 -13.48 14.80 -19.62
CA PRO A 213 -12.54 15.82 -20.10
C PRO A 213 -11.57 16.29 -19.02
N THR A 214 -12.05 16.47 -17.79
CA THR A 214 -11.26 16.92 -16.65
C THR A 214 -10.25 15.84 -16.22
N LEU A 215 -10.71 14.57 -16.10
CA LEU A 215 -9.85 13.44 -15.79
C LEU A 215 -8.78 13.22 -16.87
N LYS A 216 -9.17 13.28 -18.16
CA LYS A 216 -8.22 13.15 -19.28
C LYS A 216 -7.12 14.21 -19.23
N ALA A 217 -7.50 15.47 -18.97
CA ALA A 217 -6.54 16.57 -18.86
C ALA A 217 -5.56 16.38 -17.70
N ALA A 218 -6.04 15.87 -16.56
CA ALA A 218 -5.20 15.53 -15.42
C ALA A 218 -4.24 14.37 -15.72
N ILE A 219 -4.71 13.30 -16.38
CA ILE A 219 -3.89 12.16 -16.80
C ILE A 219 -2.77 12.62 -17.73
N ASP A 220 -3.11 13.38 -18.77
CA ASP A 220 -2.13 13.86 -19.75
C ASP A 220 -1.05 14.72 -19.10
N GLU A 221 -1.45 15.65 -18.23
CA GLU A 221 -0.51 16.52 -17.53
C GLU A 221 0.39 15.77 -16.55
N ALA A 222 -0.16 14.81 -15.81
CA ALA A 222 0.60 13.94 -14.92
C ALA A 222 1.64 13.12 -15.70
N HIS A 223 1.24 12.54 -16.84
CA HIS A 223 2.14 11.75 -17.70
C HIS A 223 3.26 12.59 -18.33
N VAL A 224 3.01 13.84 -18.72
CA VAL A 224 4.06 14.78 -19.17
C VAL A 224 5.14 14.95 -18.10
N LYS A 225 4.77 14.87 -16.81
CA LYS A 225 5.70 14.96 -15.68
C LYS A 225 6.28 13.59 -15.24
N GLY A 226 5.92 12.50 -15.91
CA GLY A 226 6.31 11.14 -15.53
C GLY A 226 5.63 10.64 -14.25
N LEU A 227 4.50 11.27 -13.87
CA LEU A 227 3.71 10.93 -12.68
C LEU A 227 2.49 10.07 -13.05
N LYS A 228 1.91 9.40 -12.06
CA LYS A 228 0.83 8.43 -12.25
C LYS A 228 -0.50 8.93 -11.73
N VAL A 229 -1.58 8.44 -12.37
CA VAL A 229 -2.96 8.73 -11.96
C VAL A 229 -3.68 7.44 -11.65
N THR A 230 -4.30 7.39 -10.47
CA THR A 230 -5.20 6.32 -10.04
C THR A 230 -6.64 6.83 -9.94
N GLY A 231 -7.63 5.95 -9.73
CA GLY A 231 -9.01 6.39 -9.66
C GLY A 231 -9.95 5.52 -8.83
N HIS A 232 -10.70 6.19 -7.93
CA HIS A 232 -11.97 5.70 -7.39
C HIS A 232 -13.09 6.37 -8.17
N LEU A 233 -13.47 5.78 -9.29
CA LEU A 233 -14.29 6.45 -10.29
C LEU A 233 -15.76 6.01 -10.20
N CYS A 234 -16.65 6.95 -10.51
CA CYS A 234 -18.10 6.69 -10.61
C CYS A 234 -18.70 7.37 -11.84
N ALA A 235 -18.44 8.66 -12.04
CA ALA A 235 -18.89 9.39 -13.21
C ALA A 235 -18.25 8.88 -14.51
N VAL A 236 -17.04 8.37 -14.44
CA VAL A 236 -16.28 7.73 -15.52
C VAL A 236 -16.24 6.22 -15.25
N THR A 237 -16.48 5.39 -16.27
CA THR A 237 -16.36 3.93 -16.18
C THR A 237 -14.90 3.49 -16.23
N TYR A 238 -14.61 2.27 -15.79
CA TYR A 238 -13.26 1.70 -15.85
C TYR A 238 -12.75 1.58 -17.28
N ARG A 239 -13.64 1.18 -18.22
CA ARG A 239 -13.29 1.12 -19.64
C ARG A 239 -12.93 2.49 -20.19
N GLU A 240 -13.72 3.51 -19.91
CA GLU A 240 -13.44 4.89 -20.35
C GLU A 240 -12.13 5.42 -19.75
N ALA A 241 -11.86 5.15 -18.46
CA ALA A 241 -10.62 5.55 -17.80
C ALA A 241 -9.39 4.85 -18.40
N ALA A 242 -9.50 3.55 -18.69
CA ALA A 242 -8.44 2.80 -19.35
C ALA A 242 -8.14 3.32 -20.76
N ASP A 243 -9.18 3.75 -21.52
CA ASP A 243 -9.01 4.41 -22.82
C ASP A 243 -8.31 5.75 -22.73
N MET A 244 -8.51 6.48 -21.64
CA MET A 244 -7.80 7.74 -21.37
C MET A 244 -6.36 7.54 -20.87
N GLY A 245 -5.96 6.30 -20.59
CA GLY A 245 -4.62 5.94 -20.15
C GLY A 245 -4.40 6.04 -18.64
N ILE A 246 -5.45 5.88 -17.82
CA ILE A 246 -5.29 5.83 -16.37
C ILE A 246 -4.35 4.69 -15.98
N ASP A 247 -3.43 4.93 -15.04
CA ASP A 247 -2.44 3.91 -14.64
C ASP A 247 -3.05 2.84 -13.74
N GLN A 248 -3.97 3.22 -12.84
CA GLN A 248 -4.47 2.30 -11.82
C GLN A 248 -5.92 2.60 -11.42
N LEU A 249 -6.66 1.54 -11.11
CA LEU A 249 -8.04 1.59 -10.60
C LEU A 249 -8.09 1.04 -9.18
N GLU A 250 -8.85 1.70 -8.33
CA GLU A 250 -8.92 1.39 -6.92
C GLU A 250 -10.15 0.54 -6.56
N HIS A 251 -10.07 -0.21 -5.46
CA HIS A 251 -11.16 -1.04 -4.89
C HIS A 251 -11.59 -2.21 -5.77
N GLY A 252 -10.64 -2.85 -6.44
CA GLY A 252 -10.95 -3.98 -7.30
C GLY A 252 -11.94 -3.59 -8.40
N PHE A 253 -13.08 -4.27 -8.44
CA PHE A 253 -14.20 -4.04 -9.36
C PHE A 253 -15.43 -3.49 -8.64
N SER A 254 -15.42 -3.39 -7.31
CA SER A 254 -16.58 -3.09 -6.46
C SER A 254 -17.19 -1.70 -6.71
N VAL A 255 -16.39 -0.75 -7.17
CA VAL A 255 -16.85 0.63 -7.47
C VAL A 255 -17.00 0.87 -8.97
N SER A 256 -16.80 -0.15 -9.83
CA SER A 256 -16.97 -0.05 -11.28
C SER A 256 -18.41 0.26 -11.65
N THR A 257 -18.62 1.28 -12.47
CA THR A 257 -19.93 1.64 -13.02
C THR A 257 -20.17 1.11 -14.42
N ASP A 258 -19.27 0.27 -14.96
CA ASP A 258 -19.39 -0.36 -16.29
C ASP A 258 -20.66 -1.23 -16.40
N PHE A 259 -21.17 -1.72 -15.28
CA PHE A 259 -22.34 -2.60 -15.22
C PHE A 259 -23.60 -1.91 -14.69
N ALA A 260 -23.49 -0.61 -14.37
CA ALA A 260 -24.63 0.13 -13.85
C ALA A 260 -25.73 0.31 -14.94
N PRO A 261 -26.98 -0.09 -14.65
CA PRO A 261 -28.05 0.09 -15.61
C PRO A 261 -28.28 1.58 -15.87
N ASN A 262 -28.51 1.93 -17.13
CA ASN A 262 -28.81 3.30 -17.57
C ASN A 262 -27.73 4.34 -17.16
N LYS A 263 -26.47 3.94 -17.06
CA LYS A 263 -25.33 4.83 -16.81
C LYS A 263 -25.33 5.95 -17.84
N LYS A 264 -25.47 7.18 -17.38
CA LYS A 264 -25.33 8.38 -18.20
C LYS A 264 -23.87 8.82 -18.27
N GLU A 265 -23.49 9.41 -19.37
CA GLU A 265 -22.16 9.97 -19.56
C GLU A 265 -21.87 11.04 -18.49
N ASN A 266 -20.66 11.01 -17.92
CA ASN A 266 -20.19 11.94 -16.88
C ASN A 266 -21.11 12.05 -15.65
N ALA A 267 -21.94 11.05 -15.37
CA ALA A 267 -22.81 11.04 -14.21
C ALA A 267 -22.48 9.84 -13.29
N CYS A 268 -22.39 10.11 -11.99
CA CYS A 268 -22.30 9.06 -10.99
C CYS A 268 -23.71 8.61 -10.60
N PRO A 269 -24.10 7.35 -10.86
CA PRO A 269 -25.39 6.84 -10.41
C PRO A 269 -25.38 6.78 -8.87
N LEU A 270 -26.33 7.48 -8.25
CA LEU A 270 -26.48 7.46 -6.79
C LEU A 270 -26.98 6.08 -6.34
N GLY A 271 -26.34 5.52 -5.35
CA GLY A 271 -26.59 4.17 -4.83
C GLY A 271 -25.48 3.20 -5.20
N ALA A 272 -25.37 2.11 -4.43
CA ALA A 272 -24.39 1.06 -4.75
C ALA A 272 -24.69 0.47 -6.13
N PRO A 273 -23.74 0.43 -7.06
CA PRO A 273 -23.94 -0.27 -8.33
C PRO A 273 -24.29 -1.74 -8.04
N PRO A 274 -25.16 -2.36 -8.82
CA PRO A 274 -25.43 -3.78 -8.67
C PRO A 274 -24.12 -4.53 -8.92
N ILE A 275 -23.74 -5.40 -7.98
CA ILE A 275 -22.57 -6.22 -8.13
C ILE A 275 -22.79 -7.17 -9.29
N ALA A 276 -21.97 -7.01 -10.31
CA ALA A 276 -22.00 -7.88 -11.47
C ALA A 276 -21.49 -9.28 -11.08
N SER A 277 -22.09 -10.32 -11.65
CA SER A 277 -21.56 -11.67 -11.49
C SER A 277 -20.23 -11.80 -12.23
N ALA A 278 -19.24 -12.34 -11.56
CA ALA A 278 -17.92 -12.64 -12.13
C ALA A 278 -18.00 -13.53 -13.37
N ASP A 279 -19.01 -14.42 -13.42
CA ASP A 279 -19.26 -15.31 -14.56
C ASP A 279 -19.87 -14.62 -15.78
N SER A 280 -20.34 -13.38 -15.63
CA SER A 280 -20.92 -12.60 -16.71
C SER A 280 -19.93 -12.40 -17.87
N PRO A 281 -20.36 -12.61 -19.14
CA PRO A 281 -19.50 -12.30 -20.29
C PRO A 281 -19.03 -10.84 -20.32
N LYS A 282 -19.82 -9.90 -19.81
CA LYS A 282 -19.44 -8.48 -19.73
C LYS A 282 -18.30 -8.25 -18.76
N VAL A 283 -18.30 -8.93 -17.61
CA VAL A 283 -17.22 -8.86 -16.62
C VAL A 283 -15.94 -9.45 -17.20
N LYS A 284 -16.02 -10.64 -17.80
CA LYS A 284 -14.85 -11.28 -18.45
C LYS A 284 -14.26 -10.38 -19.53
N ALA A 285 -15.10 -9.73 -20.33
CA ALA A 285 -14.68 -8.80 -21.37
C ALA A 285 -14.01 -7.53 -20.79
N LEU A 286 -14.51 -6.99 -19.66
CA LEU A 286 -13.87 -5.86 -18.98
C LEU A 286 -12.52 -6.26 -18.38
N ILE A 287 -12.44 -7.40 -17.72
CA ILE A 287 -11.18 -7.93 -17.16
C ILE A 287 -10.13 -8.04 -18.25
N GLN A 288 -10.43 -8.73 -19.36
CA GLN A 288 -9.50 -8.86 -20.47
C GLN A 288 -9.10 -7.50 -21.05
N TYR A 289 -10.05 -6.58 -21.17
CA TYR A 289 -9.78 -5.24 -21.66
C TYR A 289 -8.79 -4.47 -20.78
N LEU A 290 -8.96 -4.50 -19.45
CA LEU A 290 -8.03 -3.86 -18.52
C LEU A 290 -6.63 -4.49 -18.56
N VAL A 291 -6.57 -5.82 -18.72
CA VAL A 291 -5.30 -6.55 -18.92
C VAL A 291 -4.59 -6.09 -20.19
N ASP A 292 -5.30 -6.03 -21.32
CA ASP A 292 -4.77 -5.59 -22.61
C ASP A 292 -4.28 -4.13 -22.57
N LYS A 293 -4.97 -3.28 -21.81
CA LYS A 293 -4.59 -1.88 -21.57
C LYS A 293 -3.47 -1.73 -20.55
N LYS A 294 -3.07 -2.81 -19.86
CA LYS A 294 -2.08 -2.82 -18.77
C LYS A 294 -2.48 -1.92 -17.59
N THR A 295 -3.78 -1.72 -17.40
CA THR A 295 -4.31 -0.96 -16.27
C THR A 295 -4.16 -1.77 -15.00
N ILE A 296 -3.54 -1.19 -13.99
CA ILE A 296 -3.32 -1.83 -12.68
C ILE A 296 -4.63 -1.80 -11.89
N VAL A 297 -4.88 -2.81 -11.08
CA VAL A 297 -6.01 -2.84 -10.14
C VAL A 297 -5.50 -2.99 -8.72
N THR A 298 -6.02 -2.16 -7.80
CA THR A 298 -5.72 -2.26 -6.36
C THR A 298 -6.89 -2.89 -5.63
N SER A 299 -6.62 -4.01 -5.00
CA SER A 299 -7.50 -4.66 -4.04
C SER A 299 -7.57 -3.87 -2.74
N THR A 300 -8.78 -3.71 -2.19
CA THR A 300 -9.01 -3.21 -0.83
C THR A 300 -10.03 -4.10 -0.10
N LEU A 301 -9.81 -5.41 -0.16
CA LEU A 301 -10.77 -6.39 0.34
C LEU A 301 -11.10 -6.21 1.83
N ALA A 302 -10.18 -5.69 2.65
CA ALA A 302 -10.44 -5.49 4.08
C ALA A 302 -11.59 -4.52 4.34
N VAL A 303 -11.60 -3.34 3.68
CA VAL A 303 -12.68 -2.36 3.84
C VAL A 303 -14.00 -2.91 3.31
N LEU A 304 -13.97 -3.57 2.16
CA LEU A 304 -15.16 -4.17 1.57
C LEU A 304 -15.71 -5.31 2.46
N TYR A 305 -14.84 -6.19 2.97
CA TYR A 305 -15.21 -7.26 3.89
C TYR A 305 -15.91 -6.72 5.13
N ASN A 306 -15.30 -5.73 5.78
CA ASN A 306 -15.84 -5.15 7.01
C ASN A 306 -17.19 -4.43 6.80
N MET A 307 -17.44 -3.90 5.60
CA MET A 307 -18.72 -3.27 5.25
C MET A 307 -19.80 -4.28 4.85
N THR A 308 -19.43 -5.45 4.34
CA THR A 308 -20.36 -6.34 3.64
C THR A 308 -20.63 -7.65 4.37
N THR A 309 -19.71 -8.19 5.15
CA THR A 309 -19.90 -9.51 5.79
C THR A 309 -20.65 -9.45 7.11
N LEU A 310 -21.25 -10.58 7.49
CA LEU A 310 -21.91 -10.74 8.79
C LEU A 310 -20.93 -11.21 9.89
N ASP A 311 -19.68 -11.48 9.57
CA ASP A 311 -18.66 -11.79 10.59
C ASP A 311 -18.44 -10.57 11.47
N THR A 312 -18.73 -10.72 12.77
CA THR A 312 -18.62 -9.65 13.76
C THR A 312 -17.32 -9.72 14.55
N THR A 313 -16.43 -10.62 14.19
CA THR A 313 -15.18 -10.82 14.92
C THR A 313 -14.21 -9.68 14.60
N ILE A 314 -14.02 -8.80 15.57
CA ILE A 314 -12.99 -7.76 15.50
C ILE A 314 -11.78 -8.25 16.31
N ARG A 315 -10.60 -8.17 15.70
CA ARG A 315 -9.36 -8.51 16.40
C ARG A 315 -9.20 -7.63 17.64
N PRO A 316 -8.95 -8.21 18.83
CA PRO A 316 -8.81 -7.44 20.07
C PRO A 316 -7.77 -6.32 19.99
N GLU A 317 -6.64 -6.57 19.32
CA GLU A 317 -5.55 -5.62 19.18
C GLU A 317 -5.94 -4.37 18.35
N VAL A 318 -6.91 -4.49 17.44
CA VAL A 318 -7.49 -3.33 16.71
C VAL A 318 -8.21 -2.40 17.69
N LEU A 319 -9.02 -2.98 18.57
CA LEU A 319 -9.74 -2.20 19.57
C LEU A 319 -8.82 -1.65 20.66
N ASP A 320 -7.77 -2.38 20.99
CA ASP A 320 -6.76 -1.97 21.98
C ASP A 320 -5.90 -0.80 21.51
N ALA A 321 -5.69 -0.65 20.19
CA ALA A 321 -4.97 0.49 19.62
C ALA A 321 -5.76 1.79 19.72
N MET A 322 -7.10 1.74 19.71
CA MET A 322 -7.97 2.91 19.67
C MET A 322 -8.12 3.58 21.04
N SER A 323 -8.20 4.91 21.03
CA SER A 323 -8.66 5.68 22.18
C SER A 323 -10.13 5.31 22.51
N PRO A 324 -10.60 5.51 23.75
CA PRO A 324 -11.97 5.17 24.13
C PRO A 324 -13.04 5.80 23.21
N ASP A 325 -12.88 7.07 22.86
CA ASP A 325 -13.82 7.79 21.99
C ASP A 325 -13.81 7.24 20.56
N THR A 326 -12.62 7.00 20.00
CA THR A 326 -12.47 6.42 18.67
C THR A 326 -13.02 4.99 18.63
N ARG A 327 -12.79 4.20 19.67
CA ARG A 327 -13.34 2.85 19.81
C ARG A 327 -14.87 2.84 19.84
N ASN A 328 -15.48 3.74 20.63
CA ASN A 328 -16.93 3.84 20.71
C ASN A 328 -17.54 4.24 19.35
N MET A 329 -16.95 5.23 18.69
CA MET A 329 -17.37 5.65 17.35
C MET A 329 -17.22 4.51 16.33
N PHE A 330 -16.07 3.83 16.33
CA PHE A 330 -15.78 2.67 15.48
C PHE A 330 -16.84 1.59 15.65
N LEU A 331 -17.12 1.13 16.87
CA LEU A 331 -18.09 0.09 17.14
C LEU A 331 -19.52 0.49 16.74
N THR A 332 -19.88 1.77 16.92
CA THR A 332 -21.19 2.27 16.53
C THR A 332 -21.37 2.22 15.00
N VAL A 333 -20.39 2.68 14.25
CA VAL A 333 -20.43 2.63 12.78
C VAL A 333 -20.38 1.18 12.30
N TYR A 334 -19.49 0.38 12.84
CA TYR A 334 -19.32 -1.04 12.49
C TYR A 334 -20.64 -1.81 12.61
N ASN A 335 -21.38 -1.61 13.70
CA ASN A 335 -22.65 -2.31 13.91
C ASN A 335 -23.78 -1.82 13.00
N LYS A 336 -23.75 -0.56 12.57
CA LYS A 336 -24.82 0.05 11.76
C LYS A 336 -24.65 -0.06 10.25
N MET A 337 -23.42 -0.12 9.75
CA MET A 337 -23.15 -0.08 8.29
C MET A 337 -23.16 -1.44 7.62
N ARG A 338 -23.31 -2.52 8.36
CA ARG A 338 -23.24 -3.88 7.80
C ARG A 338 -24.49 -4.24 7.00
N SER A 339 -24.28 -4.72 5.79
CA SER A 339 -25.35 -5.11 4.88
C SER A 339 -25.51 -6.63 4.79
N PRO A 340 -26.71 -7.21 5.00
CA PRO A 340 -26.94 -8.65 4.84
C PRO A 340 -26.75 -9.12 3.39
N PHE A 341 -26.78 -8.20 2.40
CA PHE A 341 -26.53 -8.51 0.99
C PHE A 341 -25.04 -8.63 0.65
N GLY A 342 -24.17 -8.33 1.60
CA GLY A 342 -22.76 -8.16 1.34
C GLY A 342 -21.96 -9.43 1.03
N ASN A 343 -22.32 -10.59 1.61
CA ASN A 343 -21.53 -11.80 1.41
C ASN A 343 -21.43 -12.21 -0.07
N LYS A 344 -22.54 -12.13 -0.80
CA LYS A 344 -22.51 -12.40 -2.25
C LYS A 344 -21.63 -11.41 -2.99
N ALA A 345 -21.73 -10.14 -2.64
CA ALA A 345 -20.94 -9.06 -3.19
C ALA A 345 -19.44 -9.32 -3.01
N MET A 346 -19.06 -9.64 -1.80
CA MET A 346 -17.68 -9.94 -1.43
C MET A 346 -17.13 -11.14 -2.21
N LEU A 347 -17.91 -12.21 -2.33
CA LEU A 347 -17.50 -13.40 -3.10
C LEU A 347 -17.33 -13.11 -4.59
N GLU A 348 -18.22 -12.32 -5.20
CA GLU A 348 -18.08 -11.93 -6.61
C GLU A 348 -16.86 -11.04 -6.81
N GLU A 349 -16.58 -10.09 -5.90
CA GLU A 349 -15.38 -9.25 -5.93
C GLU A 349 -14.11 -10.09 -5.85
N MET A 350 -14.01 -10.99 -4.87
CA MET A 350 -12.88 -11.91 -4.74
C MET A 350 -12.63 -12.72 -6.00
N LYS A 351 -13.70 -13.23 -6.65
CA LYS A 351 -13.58 -13.94 -7.93
C LYS A 351 -13.08 -13.03 -9.04
N MET A 352 -13.57 -11.80 -9.14
CA MET A 352 -13.15 -10.86 -10.19
C MET A 352 -11.69 -10.49 -10.04
N GLU A 353 -11.20 -10.20 -8.83
CA GLU A 353 -9.79 -9.93 -8.57
C GLU A 353 -8.89 -11.13 -8.92
N LYS A 354 -9.33 -12.34 -8.54
CA LYS A 354 -8.59 -13.58 -8.91
C LYS A 354 -8.55 -13.77 -10.41
N MET A 355 -9.67 -13.63 -11.11
CA MET A 355 -9.75 -13.74 -12.58
C MET A 355 -8.88 -12.70 -13.27
N PHE A 356 -8.83 -11.45 -12.78
CA PHE A 356 -7.97 -10.40 -13.32
C PHE A 356 -6.48 -10.78 -13.20
N SER A 357 -6.07 -11.27 -12.02
CA SER A 357 -4.70 -11.71 -11.80
C SER A 357 -4.35 -12.93 -12.66
N ASP A 358 -5.25 -13.92 -12.78
CA ASP A 358 -5.05 -15.13 -13.59
C ASP A 358 -4.97 -14.82 -15.09
N ALA A 359 -5.66 -13.78 -15.53
CA ALA A 359 -5.55 -13.29 -16.91
C ALA A 359 -4.25 -12.49 -17.17
N GLY A 360 -3.39 -12.34 -16.19
CA GLY A 360 -2.09 -11.65 -16.29
C GLY A 360 -2.14 -10.16 -15.89
N GLY A 361 -3.24 -9.69 -15.32
CA GLY A 361 -3.37 -8.34 -14.78
C GLY A 361 -2.48 -8.11 -13.55
N LEU A 362 -1.95 -6.91 -13.42
CA LEU A 362 -1.15 -6.53 -12.26
C LEU A 362 -2.10 -6.11 -11.11
N LEU A 363 -2.39 -7.07 -10.23
CA LEU A 363 -3.13 -6.82 -8.99
C LEU A 363 -2.16 -6.34 -7.91
N THR A 364 -2.52 -5.28 -7.19
CA THR A 364 -1.84 -4.76 -5.99
C THR A 364 -2.80 -4.74 -4.81
N VAL A 365 -2.35 -4.37 -3.63
CA VAL A 365 -3.19 -4.34 -2.43
C VAL A 365 -2.98 -3.09 -1.61
N GLY A 366 -4.03 -2.66 -0.92
CA GLY A 366 -4.05 -1.59 0.08
C GLY A 366 -5.04 -1.89 1.20
N THR A 367 -5.07 -1.00 2.18
CA THR A 367 -5.90 -1.12 3.38
C THR A 367 -7.22 -0.37 3.25
N ASP A 368 -7.15 0.85 2.71
CA ASP A 368 -8.21 1.87 2.78
C ASP A 368 -8.72 2.07 4.22
N PRO A 369 -7.85 2.52 5.14
CA PRO A 369 -8.23 2.67 6.55
C PRO A 369 -9.27 3.76 6.71
N THR A 370 -10.47 3.38 7.08
CA THR A 370 -11.59 4.29 7.31
C THR A 370 -12.49 3.79 8.42
N GLY A 371 -12.99 4.70 9.25
CA GLY A 371 -13.96 4.39 10.27
C GLY A 371 -15.29 3.92 9.69
N SER A 372 -15.68 4.46 8.54
CA SER A 372 -16.86 4.01 7.80
C SER A 372 -16.71 2.58 7.28
N GLY A 373 -15.50 2.19 6.89
CA GLY A 373 -15.17 0.81 6.49
C GLY A 373 -14.71 -0.07 7.65
N ALA A 374 -14.74 0.44 8.88
CA ALA A 374 -14.30 -0.28 10.07
C ALA A 374 -12.90 -0.92 9.94
N THR A 375 -12.00 -0.25 9.24
CA THR A 375 -10.67 -0.74 8.89
C THR A 375 -9.61 0.18 9.48
N LEU A 376 -8.63 -0.39 10.20
CA LEU A 376 -7.56 0.37 10.83
C LEU A 376 -6.23 0.13 10.11
N ALA A 377 -5.44 1.21 9.97
CA ALA A 377 -4.10 1.20 9.37
C ALA A 377 -3.25 0.04 9.89
N GLY A 378 -2.51 -0.62 9.03
CA GLY A 378 -1.66 -1.75 9.33
C GLY A 378 -2.42 -3.06 9.59
N TYR A 379 -3.34 -3.08 10.53
CA TYR A 379 -4.15 -4.29 10.80
C TYR A 379 -5.03 -4.66 9.61
N GLY A 380 -5.60 -3.68 8.93
CA GLY A 380 -6.35 -3.89 7.69
C GLY A 380 -5.47 -4.39 6.56
N SER A 381 -4.18 -3.99 6.52
CA SER A 381 -3.23 -4.50 5.53
C SER A 381 -3.02 -6.00 5.68
N GLN A 382 -2.81 -6.49 6.91
CA GLN A 382 -2.70 -7.92 7.19
C GLN A 382 -4.00 -8.66 6.83
N GLN A 383 -5.16 -8.09 7.19
CA GLN A 383 -6.47 -8.63 6.82
C GLN A 383 -6.65 -8.72 5.30
N SER A 384 -6.24 -7.70 4.54
CA SER A 384 -6.30 -7.72 3.07
C SER A 384 -5.50 -8.90 2.49
N ILE A 385 -4.29 -9.16 3.01
CA ILE A 385 -3.45 -10.29 2.57
C ILE A 385 -4.10 -11.64 2.90
N GLU A 386 -4.70 -11.76 4.08
CA GLU A 386 -5.47 -12.96 4.46
C GLU A 386 -6.68 -13.18 3.55
N LEU A 387 -7.41 -12.13 3.21
CA LEU A 387 -8.56 -12.19 2.32
C LEU A 387 -8.19 -12.56 0.89
N LEU A 388 -7.01 -12.18 0.40
CA LEU A 388 -6.51 -12.68 -0.88
C LEU A 388 -6.40 -14.20 -0.90
N THR A 389 -6.00 -14.85 0.21
CA THR A 389 -5.98 -16.32 0.24
C THR A 389 -7.38 -16.93 0.25
N GLN A 390 -8.36 -16.24 0.85
CA GLN A 390 -9.76 -16.64 0.75
C GLN A 390 -10.34 -16.45 -0.65
N ALA A 391 -9.80 -15.49 -1.41
CA ALA A 391 -10.12 -15.29 -2.83
C ALA A 391 -9.53 -16.36 -3.76
N GLY A 392 -8.72 -17.30 -3.23
CA GLY A 392 -8.14 -18.41 -3.96
C GLY A 392 -6.67 -18.22 -4.37
N PHE A 393 -6.00 -17.17 -3.89
CA PHE A 393 -4.54 -17.06 -4.06
C PHE A 393 -3.81 -17.95 -3.06
N THR A 394 -2.72 -18.54 -3.48
CA THR A 394 -1.80 -19.20 -2.54
C THR A 394 -1.16 -18.15 -1.61
N PRO A 395 -0.69 -18.54 -0.41
CA PRO A 395 -0.04 -17.57 0.48
C PRO A 395 1.13 -16.81 -0.16
N ILE A 396 1.95 -17.49 -0.98
CA ILE A 396 3.08 -16.83 -1.66
C ILE A 396 2.62 -15.85 -2.75
N GLU A 397 1.51 -16.13 -3.45
CA GLU A 397 0.90 -15.20 -4.41
C GLU A 397 0.34 -13.96 -3.68
N ALA A 398 -0.37 -14.14 -2.57
CA ALA A 398 -0.88 -13.04 -1.75
C ALA A 398 0.27 -12.14 -1.24
N ILE A 399 1.37 -12.74 -0.78
CA ILE A 399 2.58 -12.01 -0.36
C ILE A 399 3.20 -11.27 -1.55
N ARG A 400 3.28 -11.90 -2.74
CA ARG A 400 3.77 -11.23 -3.97
C ARG A 400 2.91 -10.02 -4.34
N ILE A 401 1.58 -10.13 -4.23
CA ILE A 401 0.65 -9.01 -4.48
C ILE A 401 0.95 -7.84 -3.53
N ALA A 402 1.22 -8.15 -2.25
CA ALA A 402 1.53 -7.18 -1.21
C ALA A 402 2.98 -6.64 -1.22
N THR A 403 3.85 -7.15 -2.08
CA THR A 403 5.29 -6.80 -2.11
C THR A 403 5.74 -6.41 -3.52
N LEU A 404 6.12 -7.38 -4.33
CA LEU A 404 6.71 -7.17 -5.67
C LEU A 404 5.73 -6.49 -6.63
N ASN A 405 4.43 -6.80 -6.57
CA ASN A 405 3.46 -6.16 -7.46
C ASN A 405 3.28 -4.68 -7.10
N GLY A 406 3.23 -4.32 -5.81
CA GLY A 406 3.23 -2.92 -5.38
C GLY A 406 4.49 -2.18 -5.84
N ALA A 407 5.67 -2.81 -5.69
CA ALA A 407 6.93 -2.24 -6.16
C ALA A 407 6.93 -2.01 -7.69
N LYS A 408 6.38 -2.95 -8.47
CA LYS A 408 6.21 -2.79 -9.94
C LYS A 408 5.29 -1.64 -10.30
N ALA A 409 4.16 -1.50 -9.59
CA ALA A 409 3.23 -0.41 -9.82
C ALA A 409 3.85 0.98 -9.57
N LEU A 410 4.79 1.05 -8.61
CA LEU A 410 5.57 2.27 -8.34
C LEU A 410 6.81 2.43 -9.23
N GLY A 411 7.18 1.42 -10.05
CA GLY A 411 8.43 1.44 -10.83
C GLY A 411 9.68 1.25 -9.96
N LEU A 412 9.53 0.62 -8.80
CA LEU A 412 10.59 0.42 -7.81
C LEU A 412 11.05 -1.05 -7.72
N GLU A 413 10.58 -1.94 -8.59
CA GLU A 413 10.87 -3.39 -8.53
C GLU A 413 12.35 -3.75 -8.63
N ASN A 414 13.18 -2.86 -9.16
CA ASN A 414 14.63 -3.03 -9.18
C ASN A 414 15.31 -2.67 -7.86
N LYS A 415 14.58 -2.04 -6.91
CA LYS A 415 15.10 -1.56 -5.64
C LYS A 415 14.52 -2.28 -4.43
N ILE A 416 13.21 -2.61 -4.46
CA ILE A 416 12.46 -3.17 -3.33
C ILE A 416 11.48 -4.27 -3.80
N GLY A 417 10.73 -4.86 -2.89
CA GLY A 417 9.59 -5.75 -3.16
C GLY A 417 9.95 -7.22 -3.32
N SER A 418 11.23 -7.59 -3.30
CA SER A 418 11.70 -9.00 -3.27
C SER A 418 13.07 -9.10 -2.62
N ILE A 419 13.43 -10.29 -2.15
CA ILE A 419 14.72 -10.57 -1.51
C ILE A 419 15.71 -11.02 -2.59
N GLU A 420 16.42 -10.05 -3.17
CA GLU A 420 17.41 -10.29 -4.24
C GLU A 420 18.67 -9.45 -4.00
N VAL A 421 19.82 -9.97 -4.40
CA VAL A 421 21.09 -9.25 -4.32
C VAL A 421 21.02 -7.91 -5.05
N GLY A 422 21.50 -6.86 -4.42
CA GLY A 422 21.49 -5.48 -4.93
C GLY A 422 20.27 -4.66 -4.52
N LYS A 423 19.22 -5.28 -3.97
CA LYS A 423 18.04 -4.57 -3.47
C LYS A 423 18.20 -4.07 -2.04
N THR A 424 17.43 -3.06 -1.72
CA THR A 424 17.29 -2.54 -0.36
C THR A 424 16.76 -3.61 0.59
N ALA A 425 17.36 -3.72 1.76
CA ALA A 425 16.93 -4.65 2.79
C ALA A 425 15.68 -4.13 3.53
N ASP A 426 14.56 -4.12 2.81
CA ASP A 426 13.22 -3.93 3.32
C ASP A 426 12.63 -5.31 3.54
N LEU A 427 12.65 -5.78 4.80
CA LEU A 427 12.39 -7.17 5.16
C LEU A 427 11.44 -7.26 6.36
N ILE A 428 10.71 -8.38 6.45
CA ILE A 428 9.83 -8.70 7.58
C ILE A 428 10.25 -10.05 8.15
N VAL A 429 10.46 -10.10 9.45
CA VAL A 429 10.66 -11.34 10.21
C VAL A 429 9.34 -11.72 10.88
N ILE A 430 8.83 -12.89 10.55
CA ILE A 430 7.60 -13.45 11.08
C ILE A 430 7.93 -14.64 11.99
N ASP A 431 7.38 -14.64 13.21
CA ASP A 431 7.43 -15.76 14.12
C ASP A 431 6.43 -16.83 13.68
N GLY A 432 6.94 -17.84 12.92
CA GLY A 432 6.16 -18.92 12.33
C GLY A 432 6.16 -18.96 10.82
N ASP A 433 5.24 -19.73 10.25
CA ASP A 433 5.16 -20.06 8.84
C ASP A 433 3.85 -19.53 8.20
N PRO A 434 3.89 -18.36 7.51
CA PRO A 434 2.72 -17.80 6.84
C PRO A 434 2.35 -18.56 5.56
N PHE A 435 3.22 -19.44 5.05
CA PHE A 435 2.94 -20.24 3.85
C PHE A 435 2.07 -21.46 4.16
N GLN A 436 2.15 -21.99 5.36
CA GLN A 436 1.25 -23.04 5.87
C GLN A 436 -0.03 -22.45 6.50
N ASN A 437 0.11 -21.34 7.21
CA ASN A 437 -1.02 -20.64 7.81
C ASN A 437 -0.83 -19.14 7.64
N ILE A 438 -1.58 -18.54 6.73
CA ILE A 438 -1.47 -17.12 6.41
C ILE A 438 -1.71 -16.21 7.63
N GLN A 439 -2.47 -16.65 8.65
CA GLN A 439 -2.69 -15.87 9.86
C GLN A 439 -1.39 -15.61 10.64
N ASN A 440 -0.32 -16.38 10.41
CA ASN A 440 0.99 -16.10 11.00
C ASN A 440 1.58 -14.77 10.50
N ILE A 441 1.07 -14.18 9.41
CA ILE A 441 1.46 -12.84 8.93
C ILE A 441 1.22 -11.74 9.98
N ARG A 442 0.39 -12.03 11.00
CA ARG A 442 0.15 -11.13 12.12
C ARG A 442 1.28 -11.14 13.16
N LYS A 443 2.15 -12.16 13.16
CA LYS A 443 3.20 -12.37 14.14
C LYS A 443 4.54 -11.75 13.70
N ILE A 444 4.50 -10.47 13.38
CA ILE A 444 5.71 -9.76 12.98
C ILE A 444 6.54 -9.42 14.22
N GLU A 445 7.77 -9.90 14.24
CA GLU A 445 8.73 -9.64 15.32
C GLU A 445 9.56 -8.40 15.01
N TRP A 446 10.16 -8.35 13.82
CA TRP A 446 10.92 -7.20 13.34
C TRP A 446 10.54 -6.81 11.93
N VAL A 447 10.57 -5.51 11.68
CA VAL A 447 10.53 -4.94 10.33
C VAL A 447 11.85 -4.23 10.07
N PHE A 448 12.54 -4.65 9.03
CA PHE A 448 13.74 -3.98 8.56
C PHE A 448 13.37 -3.02 7.45
N LYS A 449 13.71 -1.74 7.64
CA LYS A 449 13.58 -0.70 6.62
C LYS A 449 14.96 -0.15 6.31
N LYS A 450 15.40 -0.29 5.07
CA LYS A 450 16.76 0.07 4.63
C LYS A 450 17.85 -0.56 5.52
N GLY A 451 17.62 -1.80 5.97
CA GLY A 451 18.54 -2.57 6.80
C GLY A 451 18.52 -2.25 8.30
N VAL A 452 17.74 -1.27 8.74
CA VAL A 452 17.55 -0.97 10.17
C VAL A 452 16.36 -1.75 10.69
N GLY A 453 16.56 -2.54 11.74
CA GLY A 453 15.57 -3.44 12.33
C GLY A 453 14.77 -2.82 13.47
N PHE A 454 13.48 -2.63 13.26
CA PHE A 454 12.54 -2.08 14.22
C PHE A 454 11.72 -3.20 14.88
N ASN A 455 11.57 -3.12 16.19
CA ASN A 455 10.80 -4.07 16.98
C ASN A 455 9.31 -3.75 16.92
N SER A 456 8.53 -4.64 16.29
CA SER A 456 7.09 -4.43 16.09
C SER A 456 6.32 -4.38 17.41
N GLN A 457 6.70 -5.21 18.40
CA GLN A 457 6.01 -5.24 19.70
C GLN A 457 6.21 -3.93 20.50
N LYS A 458 7.41 -3.34 20.46
CA LYS A 458 7.67 -2.02 21.06
C LYS A 458 6.79 -0.95 20.41
N ILE A 459 6.61 -1.04 19.08
CA ILE A 459 5.78 -0.10 18.33
C ILE A 459 4.30 -0.29 18.70
N PHE A 460 3.76 -1.51 18.68
CA PHE A 460 2.38 -1.79 19.09
C PHE A 460 2.08 -1.31 20.50
N THR A 461 2.99 -1.55 21.44
CA THR A 461 2.86 -1.05 22.82
C THR A 461 2.72 0.48 22.87
N SER A 462 3.45 1.19 21.99
CA SER A 462 3.46 2.67 21.97
C SER A 462 2.20 3.29 21.36
N VAL A 463 1.37 2.52 20.66
CA VAL A 463 0.14 3.01 20.02
C VAL A 463 -1.12 2.52 20.73
N LYS A 464 -0.98 1.70 21.77
CA LYS A 464 -2.10 1.18 22.54
C LYS A 464 -2.91 2.30 23.19
N GLY A 465 -4.20 2.43 22.81
CA GLY A 465 -5.11 3.48 23.30
C GLY A 465 -4.82 4.89 22.75
N GLU A 466 -3.98 5.02 21.70
CA GLU A 466 -3.54 6.31 21.16
C GLU A 466 -4.23 6.71 19.85
N VAL A 467 -4.72 5.75 19.08
CA VAL A 467 -5.36 6.03 17.78
C VAL A 467 -6.59 6.91 17.98
N GLY A 468 -6.59 8.06 17.31
CA GLY A 468 -7.66 9.04 17.35
C GLY A 468 -7.52 10.11 18.42
N LYS A 469 -6.45 10.12 19.25
CA LYS A 469 -6.19 11.22 20.19
C LYS A 469 -5.68 12.46 19.48
N TYR A 470 -4.80 12.28 18.50
CA TYR A 470 -4.16 13.38 17.75
C TYR A 470 -3.95 12.97 16.29
#